data_99a6bd6a03ce0d6024059fc0b49bc431
#
_entry.id   99a6bd6a03ce0d6024059fc0b49bc431
#
_cell.length_a   1.000
_cell.length_b   1.000
_cell.length_c   1.000
_cell.angle_alpha   90.00
_cell.angle_beta   90.00
_cell.angle_gamma   90.00
#
_symmetry.space_group_name_H-M   'P 1'
#
loop_
_entity.id
_entity.type
_entity.pdbx_description
1 polymer ?
#
loop_
_entity_poly.entity_id
_entity_poly.type
_entity_poly.pdbx_seq_one_letter_code
_entity_poly.pdbx_strand_id
1 'polypeptide(L)'
;YSNLTREAYGAVREEADARGFIITGHTPEGVRGPGVPFEAPFDIAFSEILDDGFETIEHVESIVWHGLSDREDEVAARALAVQIAEASVPVTPTLLAFHNLWRVADTQGAALTRPETDLLNPLVQATETDMYEYWSGAPAGPTAERDAFHLRMTRWLHEAGVTLVAGSDAGIFTNVPGLSLVEELELMVEAGLSPFEALKAATDAPARVLEREGLDGCAREGCAADHVLYACDPLADISCLHAPEALIRAGEWLSAEDLMALRDSARHHNLERTQENVIGGLAAQGVDVSALGIN
;
A
#
# COMPACT_ATOMS: atom_id res chain seq x y z
N TYR A 1 0.99 13.32 -3.27
CA TYR A 1 0.46 12.60 -4.42
C TYR A 1 1.13 13.06 -5.70
N SER A 2 1.13 12.28 -6.74
CA SER A 2 1.92 12.44 -7.96
C SER A 2 1.79 13.78 -8.71
N ASN A 3 0.63 14.41 -8.69
CA ASN A 3 0.33 15.65 -9.44
C ASN A 3 0.80 16.95 -8.75
N LEU A 4 1.78 16.92 -7.88
CA LEU A 4 2.36 18.12 -7.30
C LEU A 4 3.23 18.86 -8.33
N THR A 5 3.08 20.20 -8.43
CA THR A 5 4.05 21.00 -9.15
C THR A 5 5.41 20.97 -8.45
N ARG A 6 6.49 21.19 -9.17
CA ARG A 6 7.84 21.30 -8.56
C ARG A 6 7.88 22.35 -7.44
N GLU A 7 7.19 23.48 -7.62
CA GLU A 7 7.10 24.54 -6.61
C GLU A 7 6.33 24.07 -5.36
N ALA A 8 5.17 23.43 -5.53
CA ALA A 8 4.38 22.90 -4.41
C ALA A 8 5.13 21.81 -3.67
N TYR A 9 5.80 20.91 -4.38
CA TYR A 9 6.62 19.87 -3.79
C TYR A 9 7.77 20.46 -2.96
N GLY A 10 8.51 21.45 -3.51
CA GLY A 10 9.58 22.12 -2.78
C GLY A 10 9.08 22.80 -1.49
N ALA A 11 7.92 23.47 -1.55
CA ALA A 11 7.32 24.10 -0.37
C ALA A 11 6.88 23.08 0.70
N VAL A 12 6.31 21.93 0.28
CA VAL A 12 5.95 20.85 1.21
C VAL A 12 7.19 20.27 1.90
N ARG A 13 8.27 20.05 1.15
CA ARG A 13 9.53 19.56 1.72
C ARG A 13 10.12 20.54 2.72
N GLU A 14 10.25 21.81 2.34
CA GLU A 14 10.79 22.86 3.22
C GLU A 14 10.01 22.93 4.54
N GLU A 15 8.68 22.85 4.50
CA GLU A 15 7.84 22.89 5.68
C GLU A 15 7.93 21.58 6.50
N ALA A 16 8.05 20.43 5.85
CA ALA A 16 8.26 19.14 6.53
C ALA A 16 9.58 19.13 7.28
N ASP A 17 10.66 19.55 6.64
CA ASP A 17 11.99 19.65 7.24
C ASP A 17 11.99 20.61 8.44
N ALA A 18 11.36 21.79 8.30
CA ALA A 18 11.27 22.78 9.35
C ALA A 18 10.51 22.28 10.59
N ARG A 19 9.58 21.35 10.42
CA ARG A 19 8.79 20.76 11.50
C ARG A 19 9.27 19.39 11.97
N GLY A 20 10.27 18.82 11.33
CA GLY A 20 10.76 17.47 11.61
C GLY A 20 9.72 16.39 11.27
N PHE A 21 8.95 16.58 10.20
CA PHE A 21 8.03 15.57 9.69
C PHE A 21 8.77 14.60 8.79
N ILE A 22 8.42 13.34 8.89
CA ILE A 22 8.84 12.32 7.93
C ILE A 22 8.04 12.47 6.62
N ILE A 23 8.66 12.15 5.50
CA ILE A 23 8.04 12.20 4.18
C ILE A 23 7.90 10.78 3.66
N THR A 24 6.66 10.38 3.39
CA THR A 24 6.32 9.11 2.71
C THR A 24 5.32 9.37 1.59
N GLY A 25 5.15 8.46 0.69
CA GLY A 25 4.07 8.53 -0.29
C GLY A 25 4.51 8.29 -1.73
N HIS A 26 3.61 8.63 -2.63
CA HIS A 26 3.89 8.62 -4.06
C HIS A 26 5.01 9.59 -4.42
N THR A 27 5.77 9.24 -5.45
CA THR A 27 6.80 10.14 -5.99
C THR A 27 6.15 11.32 -6.72
N PRO A 28 6.60 12.55 -6.47
CA PRO A 28 6.07 13.74 -7.16
C PRO A 28 6.59 13.81 -8.60
N GLU A 29 5.71 13.69 -9.57
CA GLU A 29 6.03 13.66 -11.01
C GLU A 29 5.97 15.04 -11.66
N GLY A 30 5.38 15.99 -10.98
CA GLY A 30 4.94 17.24 -11.57
C GLY A 30 3.57 17.12 -12.24
N VAL A 31 3.01 18.24 -12.68
CA VAL A 31 1.70 18.28 -13.33
C VAL A 31 1.84 17.97 -14.82
N ARG A 32 1.19 16.90 -15.28
CA ARG A 32 1.01 16.66 -16.71
C ARG A 32 -0.21 17.40 -17.24
N GLY A 33 0.02 18.38 -18.10
CA GLY A 33 -1.07 19.10 -18.78
C GLY A 33 -1.76 18.24 -19.85
N PRO A 34 -2.99 18.60 -20.26
CA PRO A 34 -3.68 17.95 -21.36
C PRO A 34 -2.85 17.97 -22.64
N GLY A 35 -2.77 16.85 -23.35
CA GLY A 35 -2.05 16.72 -24.63
C GLY A 35 -0.54 16.50 -24.52
N VAL A 36 0.03 16.39 -23.33
CA VAL A 36 1.42 15.94 -23.18
C VAL A 36 1.53 14.49 -23.60
N PRO A 37 2.44 14.15 -24.55
CA PRO A 37 2.64 12.76 -24.95
C PRO A 37 3.00 11.86 -23.75
N PHE A 38 2.53 10.63 -23.78
CA PHE A 38 2.81 9.65 -22.72
C PHE A 38 4.32 9.45 -22.49
N GLU A 39 5.10 9.46 -23.56
CA GLU A 39 6.55 9.26 -23.56
C GLU A 39 7.35 10.51 -23.16
N ALA A 40 6.69 11.65 -22.98
CA ALA A 40 7.36 12.86 -22.54
C ALA A 40 7.90 12.67 -21.11
N PRO A 41 9.10 13.18 -20.81
CA PRO A 41 9.66 13.08 -19.47
C PRO A 41 8.76 13.81 -18.46
N PHE A 42 8.78 13.34 -17.22
CA PHE A 42 8.13 14.02 -16.11
C PHE A 42 8.85 15.33 -15.78
N ASP A 43 8.12 16.31 -15.24
CA ASP A 43 8.70 17.60 -14.85
C ASP A 43 9.72 17.45 -13.70
N ILE A 44 9.44 16.53 -12.77
CA ILE A 44 10.36 16.11 -11.73
C ILE A 44 10.84 14.71 -12.11
N ALA A 45 12.13 14.53 -12.33
CA ALA A 45 12.66 13.22 -12.67
C ALA A 45 12.71 12.32 -11.42
N PHE A 46 12.45 11.02 -11.59
CA PHE A 46 12.49 10.06 -10.48
C PHE A 46 13.84 10.09 -9.74
N SER A 47 14.95 10.22 -10.45
CA SER A 47 16.27 10.30 -9.86
C SER A 47 16.50 11.53 -8.98
N GLU A 48 15.77 12.62 -9.21
CA GLU A 48 15.89 13.84 -8.39
C GLU A 48 15.32 13.63 -6.97
N ILE A 49 14.29 12.77 -6.84
CA ILE A 49 13.63 12.55 -5.54
C ILE A 49 14.32 11.52 -4.65
N LEU A 50 15.23 10.72 -5.19
CA LEU A 50 15.95 9.71 -4.40
C LEU A 50 16.83 10.33 -3.31
N ASP A 51 17.31 11.57 -3.52
CA ASP A 51 18.11 12.31 -2.54
C ASP A 51 17.27 13.20 -1.61
N ASP A 52 15.93 13.12 -1.74
CA ASP A 52 15.01 14.03 -1.07
C ASP A 52 14.61 13.59 0.34
N GLY A 53 15.17 12.47 0.85
CA GLY A 53 14.93 12.01 2.21
C GLY A 53 13.55 11.40 2.42
N PHE A 54 13.03 10.69 1.44
CA PHE A 54 11.84 9.87 1.65
C PHE A 54 12.11 8.76 2.66
N GLU A 55 11.27 8.68 3.68
CA GLU A 55 11.30 7.57 4.65
C GLU A 55 10.85 6.26 3.98
N THR A 56 9.83 6.34 3.13
CA THR A 56 9.42 5.27 2.20
C THR A 56 8.89 5.86 0.91
N ILE A 57 9.16 5.21 -0.23
CA ILE A 57 8.44 5.42 -1.49
C ILE A 57 7.34 4.36 -1.57
N GLU A 58 6.10 4.84 -1.77
CA GLU A 58 4.94 3.98 -1.85
C GLU A 58 4.65 3.56 -3.29
N HIS A 59 4.17 2.33 -3.44
CA HIS A 59 3.66 1.69 -4.65
C HIS A 59 4.71 1.39 -5.73
N VAL A 60 4.98 0.11 -5.92
CA VAL A 60 5.83 -0.36 -7.02
C VAL A 60 5.27 0.06 -8.39
N GLU A 61 3.95 0.15 -8.50
CA GLU A 61 3.25 0.67 -9.69
C GLU A 61 3.71 2.11 -9.99
N SER A 62 3.73 3.00 -8.99
CA SER A 62 4.21 4.38 -9.14
C SER A 62 5.70 4.46 -9.48
N ILE A 63 6.51 3.54 -8.97
CA ILE A 63 7.94 3.43 -9.35
C ILE A 63 8.07 3.07 -10.83
N VAL A 64 7.30 2.10 -11.32
CA VAL A 64 7.29 1.70 -12.73
C VAL A 64 6.77 2.84 -13.61
N TRP A 65 5.69 3.49 -13.20
CA TRP A 65 5.13 4.64 -13.89
C TRP A 65 6.14 5.80 -13.98
N HIS A 66 6.63 6.29 -12.86
CA HIS A 66 7.49 7.47 -12.80
C HIS A 66 8.92 7.16 -13.26
N GLY A 67 9.51 6.07 -12.76
CA GLY A 67 10.92 5.73 -13.03
C GLY A 67 11.15 5.13 -14.42
N LEU A 68 10.15 4.42 -14.98
CA LEU A 68 10.28 3.71 -16.26
C LEU A 68 9.35 4.28 -17.36
N SER A 69 8.55 5.31 -17.06
CA SER A 69 7.49 5.80 -17.95
C SER A 69 6.55 4.65 -18.39
N ASP A 70 6.15 3.83 -17.43
CA ASP A 70 5.27 2.67 -17.58
C ASP A 70 5.76 1.62 -18.61
N ARG A 71 7.08 1.57 -18.86
CA ARG A 71 7.67 0.59 -19.78
C ARG A 71 8.12 -0.66 -19.01
N GLU A 72 7.71 -1.80 -19.48
CA GLU A 72 8.08 -3.10 -18.93
C GLU A 72 9.49 -3.53 -19.43
N ASP A 73 10.48 -2.68 -19.22
CA ASP A 73 11.88 -2.91 -19.61
C ASP A 73 12.66 -3.49 -18.43
N GLU A 74 12.98 -4.78 -18.49
CA GLU A 74 13.70 -5.47 -17.41
C GLU A 74 15.07 -4.87 -17.15
N VAL A 75 15.81 -4.47 -18.18
CA VAL A 75 17.18 -3.93 -18.02
C VAL A 75 17.11 -2.59 -17.28
N ALA A 76 16.19 -1.73 -17.70
CA ALA A 76 15.97 -0.44 -17.04
C ALA A 76 15.45 -0.61 -15.61
N ALA A 77 14.55 -1.57 -15.37
CA ALA A 77 13.98 -1.86 -14.06
C ALA A 77 15.06 -2.34 -13.06
N ARG A 78 15.94 -3.24 -13.47
CA ARG A 78 17.08 -3.69 -12.65
C ARG A 78 18.05 -2.55 -12.35
N ALA A 79 18.33 -1.69 -13.32
CA ALA A 79 19.17 -0.52 -13.10
C ALA A 79 18.53 0.47 -12.13
N LEU A 80 17.21 0.70 -12.24
CA LEU A 80 16.45 1.54 -11.32
C LEU A 80 16.44 0.97 -9.89
N ALA A 81 16.26 -0.35 -9.74
CA ALA A 81 16.32 -1.00 -8.43
C ALA A 81 17.71 -0.78 -7.74
N VAL A 82 18.80 -0.84 -8.51
CA VAL A 82 20.14 -0.53 -7.99
C VAL A 82 20.24 0.93 -7.54
N GLN A 83 19.72 1.87 -8.33
CA GLN A 83 19.73 3.29 -7.96
C GLN A 83 18.96 3.55 -6.65
N ILE A 84 17.79 2.93 -6.48
CA ILE A 84 17.00 3.04 -5.26
C ILE A 84 17.77 2.46 -4.05
N ALA A 85 18.44 1.29 -4.25
CA ALA A 85 19.27 0.68 -3.22
C ALA A 85 20.47 1.56 -2.83
N GLU A 86 21.16 2.17 -3.81
CA GLU A 86 22.29 3.08 -3.58
C GLU A 86 21.86 4.34 -2.81
N ALA A 87 20.67 4.84 -3.09
CA ALA A 87 20.05 5.95 -2.35
C ALA A 87 19.57 5.55 -0.94
N SER A 88 19.53 4.24 -0.64
CA SER A 88 19.07 3.71 0.65
C SER A 88 17.62 4.07 1.00
N VAL A 89 16.77 4.29 0.01
CA VAL A 89 15.35 4.63 0.20
C VAL A 89 14.53 3.35 0.33
N PRO A 90 13.81 3.13 1.45
CA PRO A 90 12.91 2.01 1.60
C PRO A 90 11.70 2.12 0.65
N VAL A 91 11.12 0.97 0.28
CA VAL A 91 9.96 0.91 -0.60
C VAL A 91 8.85 0.09 0.02
N THR A 92 7.62 0.62 -0.04
CA THR A 92 6.39 -0.12 0.27
C THR A 92 5.72 -0.55 -1.03
N PRO A 93 5.83 -1.81 -1.48
CA PRO A 93 5.40 -2.22 -2.81
C PRO A 93 3.90 -2.09 -3.07
N THR A 94 3.07 -2.40 -2.09
CA THR A 94 1.59 -2.43 -2.19
C THR A 94 1.09 -3.17 -3.44
N LEU A 95 1.67 -4.34 -3.68
CA LEU A 95 1.38 -5.20 -4.84
C LEU A 95 -0.12 -5.49 -4.96
N LEU A 96 -0.77 -5.71 -3.81
CA LEU A 96 -2.17 -6.10 -3.77
C LEU A 96 -3.11 -5.06 -4.39
N ALA A 97 -2.77 -3.77 -4.33
CA ALA A 97 -3.61 -2.72 -4.91
C ALA A 97 -3.82 -2.96 -6.42
N PHE A 98 -2.74 -3.10 -7.18
CA PHE A 98 -2.84 -3.38 -8.62
C PHE A 98 -3.29 -4.81 -8.91
N HIS A 99 -2.85 -5.78 -8.11
CA HIS A 99 -3.26 -7.18 -8.24
C HIS A 99 -4.79 -7.35 -8.13
N ASN A 100 -5.44 -6.61 -7.23
CA ASN A 100 -6.90 -6.62 -7.16
C ASN A 100 -7.56 -5.93 -8.37
N LEU A 101 -6.94 -4.91 -8.96
CA LEU A 101 -7.42 -4.34 -10.23
C LEU A 101 -7.34 -5.36 -11.37
N TRP A 102 -6.24 -6.13 -11.44
CA TRP A 102 -6.13 -7.25 -12.36
C TRP A 102 -7.21 -8.31 -12.10
N ARG A 103 -7.45 -8.72 -10.85
CA ARG A 103 -8.53 -9.65 -10.50
C ARG A 103 -9.90 -9.15 -10.95
N VAL A 104 -10.16 -7.85 -10.81
CA VAL A 104 -11.42 -7.24 -11.30
C VAL A 104 -11.51 -7.34 -12.81
N ALA A 105 -10.44 -7.03 -13.55
CA ALA A 105 -10.39 -7.15 -15.00
C ALA A 105 -10.55 -8.61 -15.47
N ASP A 106 -9.81 -9.54 -14.87
CA ASP A 106 -9.82 -10.98 -15.22
C ASP A 106 -11.20 -11.61 -14.99
N THR A 107 -11.87 -11.25 -13.92
CA THR A 107 -13.20 -11.76 -13.56
C THR A 107 -14.36 -10.92 -14.10
N GLN A 108 -14.07 -9.89 -14.92
CA GLN A 108 -15.07 -8.95 -15.45
C GLN A 108 -15.98 -8.38 -14.35
N GLY A 109 -15.37 -8.02 -13.23
CA GLY A 109 -16.04 -7.43 -12.07
C GLY A 109 -16.54 -8.42 -11.01
N ALA A 110 -16.51 -9.74 -11.25
CA ALA A 110 -17.02 -10.70 -10.26
C ALA A 110 -16.20 -10.68 -8.95
N ALA A 111 -14.92 -10.33 -8.99
CA ALA A 111 -14.07 -10.18 -7.80
C ALA A 111 -14.51 -9.06 -6.85
N LEU A 112 -15.32 -8.10 -7.32
CA LEU A 112 -15.85 -7.02 -6.47
C LEU A 112 -16.80 -7.53 -5.36
N THR A 113 -17.34 -8.73 -5.52
CA THR A 113 -18.28 -9.35 -4.57
C THR A 113 -17.70 -10.60 -3.90
N ARG A 114 -16.38 -10.67 -3.74
CA ARG A 114 -15.74 -11.76 -2.99
C ARG A 114 -16.21 -11.72 -1.50
N PRO A 115 -16.16 -12.85 -0.77
CA PRO A 115 -16.81 -12.96 0.54
C PRO A 115 -16.41 -11.89 1.55
N GLU A 116 -15.18 -11.43 1.53
CA GLU A 116 -14.64 -10.49 2.51
C GLU A 116 -14.98 -9.02 2.21
N THR A 117 -15.50 -8.70 1.01
CA THR A 117 -15.85 -7.31 0.66
C THR A 117 -17.02 -6.77 1.47
N ASP A 118 -17.79 -7.62 2.14
CA ASP A 118 -18.81 -7.22 3.11
C ASP A 118 -18.23 -6.54 4.38
N LEU A 119 -16.92 -6.64 4.59
CA LEU A 119 -16.19 -5.92 5.63
C LEU A 119 -15.82 -4.49 5.23
N LEU A 120 -15.89 -4.14 3.95
CA LEU A 120 -15.61 -2.79 3.46
C LEU A 120 -16.82 -1.87 3.70
N ASN A 121 -16.53 -0.64 4.10
CA ASN A 121 -17.59 0.35 4.31
C ASN A 121 -18.28 0.68 2.97
N PRO A 122 -19.59 0.48 2.83
CA PRO A 122 -20.29 0.68 1.55
C PRO A 122 -20.26 2.13 1.04
N LEU A 123 -20.09 3.14 1.92
CA LEU A 123 -19.89 4.52 1.47
C LEU A 123 -18.52 4.71 0.81
N VAL A 124 -17.48 4.04 1.33
CA VAL A 124 -16.15 4.06 0.71
C VAL A 124 -16.19 3.31 -0.62
N GLN A 125 -16.82 2.14 -0.69
CA GLN A 125 -17.00 1.40 -1.94
C GLN A 125 -17.75 2.22 -3.01
N ALA A 126 -18.72 3.03 -2.60
CA ALA A 126 -19.48 3.88 -3.53
C ALA A 126 -18.60 4.98 -4.17
N THR A 127 -17.53 5.43 -3.50
CA THR A 127 -16.59 6.40 -4.09
C THR A 127 -15.69 5.80 -5.17
N GLU A 128 -15.56 4.47 -5.21
CA GLU A 128 -14.72 3.73 -6.15
C GLU A 128 -15.49 3.19 -7.38
N THR A 129 -16.79 3.51 -7.50
CA THR A 129 -17.68 2.91 -8.52
C THR A 129 -17.14 3.11 -9.94
N ASP A 130 -16.75 4.33 -10.30
CA ASP A 130 -16.23 4.64 -11.64
C ASP A 130 -14.95 3.85 -11.96
N MET A 131 -14.08 3.69 -10.97
CA MET A 131 -12.85 2.92 -11.06
C MET A 131 -13.16 1.44 -11.25
N TYR A 132 -14.12 0.90 -10.51
CA TYR A 132 -14.54 -0.50 -10.64
C TYR A 132 -15.18 -0.79 -12.00
N GLU A 133 -16.00 0.12 -12.52
CA GLU A 133 -16.57 0.01 -13.86
C GLU A 133 -15.48 0.03 -14.94
N TYR A 134 -14.53 0.95 -14.84
CA TYR A 134 -13.39 1.02 -15.75
C TYR A 134 -12.59 -0.30 -15.77
N TRP A 135 -12.18 -0.79 -14.61
CA TRP A 135 -11.36 -2.01 -14.53
C TRP A 135 -12.12 -3.28 -14.86
N SER A 136 -13.45 -3.33 -14.61
CA SER A 136 -14.28 -4.46 -15.05
C SER A 136 -14.32 -4.60 -16.58
N GLY A 137 -14.12 -3.51 -17.32
CA GLY A 137 -14.02 -3.48 -18.77
C GLY A 137 -12.58 -3.55 -19.31
N ALA A 138 -11.58 -3.54 -18.45
CA ALA A 138 -10.18 -3.53 -18.86
C ALA A 138 -9.76 -4.89 -19.49
N PRO A 139 -8.80 -4.90 -20.43
CA PRO A 139 -8.31 -6.12 -21.05
C PRO A 139 -7.48 -6.94 -20.06
N ALA A 140 -7.95 -8.13 -19.69
CA ALA A 140 -7.33 -8.99 -18.67
C ALA A 140 -5.87 -9.36 -18.99
N GLY A 141 -5.54 -9.68 -20.24
CA GLY A 141 -4.20 -10.09 -20.65
C GLY A 141 -3.12 -9.02 -20.39
N PRO A 142 -3.22 -7.82 -20.96
CA PRO A 142 -2.28 -6.73 -20.68
C PRO A 142 -2.23 -6.34 -19.20
N THR A 143 -3.35 -6.42 -18.47
CA THR A 143 -3.38 -6.14 -17.03
C THR A 143 -2.61 -7.20 -16.24
N ALA A 144 -2.72 -8.49 -16.63
CA ALA A 144 -1.94 -9.59 -16.05
C ALA A 144 -0.43 -9.45 -16.31
N GLU A 145 -0.04 -9.02 -17.53
CA GLU A 145 1.37 -8.79 -17.87
C GLU A 145 1.97 -7.68 -16.98
N ARG A 146 1.25 -6.60 -16.78
CA ARG A 146 1.63 -5.50 -15.89
C ARG A 146 1.72 -5.94 -14.43
N ASP A 147 0.73 -6.66 -13.92
CA ASP A 147 0.74 -7.23 -12.57
C ASP A 147 1.97 -8.12 -12.36
N ALA A 148 2.25 -9.02 -13.29
CA ALA A 148 3.44 -9.85 -13.27
C ALA A 148 4.75 -9.03 -13.36
N PHE A 149 4.73 -7.86 -14.02
CA PHE A 149 5.88 -6.96 -14.04
C PHE A 149 6.12 -6.30 -12.67
N HIS A 150 5.06 -5.90 -11.97
CA HIS A 150 5.17 -5.35 -10.61
C HIS A 150 5.75 -6.37 -9.62
N LEU A 151 5.34 -7.65 -9.71
CA LEU A 151 5.96 -8.73 -8.94
C LEU A 151 7.47 -8.84 -9.25
N ARG A 152 7.86 -8.84 -10.53
CA ARG A 152 9.27 -8.88 -10.93
C ARG A 152 10.04 -7.64 -10.47
N MET A 153 9.44 -6.44 -10.55
CA MET A 153 10.08 -5.21 -10.06
C MET A 153 10.35 -5.29 -8.55
N THR A 154 9.38 -5.76 -7.77
CA THR A 154 9.55 -5.99 -6.33
C THR A 154 10.68 -6.99 -6.04
N ARG A 155 10.76 -8.06 -6.81
CA ARG A 155 11.88 -9.01 -6.74
C ARG A 155 13.23 -8.33 -7.00
N TRP A 156 13.34 -7.50 -8.04
CA TRP A 156 14.59 -6.81 -8.37
C TRP A 156 14.99 -5.79 -7.32
N LEU A 157 14.02 -5.10 -6.71
CA LEU A 157 14.26 -4.24 -5.54
C LEU A 157 14.85 -5.05 -4.38
N HIS A 158 14.25 -6.20 -4.07
CA HIS A 158 14.77 -7.12 -3.05
C HIS A 158 16.19 -7.64 -3.39
N GLU A 159 16.40 -8.13 -4.61
CA GLU A 159 17.71 -8.62 -5.09
C GLU A 159 18.78 -7.53 -5.05
N ALA A 160 18.42 -6.27 -5.27
CA ALA A 160 19.32 -5.11 -5.18
C ALA A 160 19.63 -4.70 -3.73
N GLY A 161 18.90 -5.23 -2.74
CA GLY A 161 19.09 -4.92 -1.32
C GLY A 161 18.27 -3.73 -0.81
N VAL A 162 17.24 -3.31 -1.54
CA VAL A 162 16.30 -2.29 -1.07
C VAL A 162 15.54 -2.81 0.15
N THR A 163 15.41 -2.00 1.19
CA THR A 163 14.57 -2.31 2.34
C THR A 163 13.11 -2.27 1.91
N LEU A 164 12.43 -3.43 1.95
CA LEU A 164 11.00 -3.51 1.67
C LEU A 164 10.19 -3.44 2.96
N VAL A 165 9.13 -2.65 2.94
CA VAL A 165 8.15 -2.50 4.02
C VAL A 165 6.80 -2.96 3.51
N ALA A 166 6.12 -3.85 4.22
CA ALA A 166 4.81 -4.34 3.80
C ALA A 166 3.72 -3.29 4.04
N GLY A 167 2.91 -3.06 3.02
CA GLY A 167 1.71 -2.22 3.05
C GLY A 167 0.74 -2.69 1.99
N SER A 168 -0.56 -2.51 2.20
CA SER A 168 -1.58 -3.06 1.30
C SER A 168 -2.53 -2.01 0.73
N ASP A 169 -2.34 -0.75 1.07
CA ASP A 169 -3.24 0.34 0.68
C ASP A 169 -4.70 -0.01 1.00
N ALA A 170 -4.93 -0.43 2.26
CA ALA A 170 -6.22 -0.98 2.69
C ALA A 170 -7.34 0.06 2.64
N GLY A 171 -8.51 -0.38 2.18
CA GLY A 171 -9.72 0.46 2.06
C GLY A 171 -10.05 0.85 0.63
N ILE A 172 -9.14 0.66 -0.32
CA ILE A 172 -9.37 0.88 -1.76
C ILE A 172 -9.31 -0.44 -2.53
N PHE A 173 -9.81 -0.47 -3.76
CA PHE A 173 -9.67 -1.58 -4.74
C PHE A 173 -9.98 -2.98 -4.17
N THR A 174 -10.99 -3.08 -3.30
CA THR A 174 -11.32 -4.33 -2.59
C THR A 174 -10.28 -4.81 -1.57
N ASN A 175 -9.31 -3.98 -1.19
CA ASN A 175 -8.32 -4.26 -0.16
C ASN A 175 -8.95 -4.19 1.22
N VAL A 176 -9.33 -5.33 1.77
CA VAL A 176 -9.98 -5.41 3.09
C VAL A 176 -8.97 -5.19 4.20
N PRO A 177 -9.14 -4.18 5.08
CA PRO A 177 -8.22 -3.92 6.18
C PRO A 177 -7.95 -5.17 7.02
N GLY A 178 -6.67 -5.43 7.30
CA GLY A 178 -6.18 -6.62 8.00
C GLY A 178 -5.94 -7.80 7.06
N LEU A 179 -6.94 -8.26 6.32
CA LEU A 179 -6.79 -9.34 5.34
C LEU A 179 -5.82 -8.95 4.22
N SER A 180 -5.94 -7.75 3.70
CA SER A 180 -5.10 -7.25 2.61
C SER A 180 -3.60 -7.26 2.95
N LEU A 181 -3.21 -7.09 4.21
CA LEU A 181 -1.81 -7.19 4.60
C LEU A 181 -1.30 -8.64 4.46
N VAL A 182 -2.12 -9.63 4.80
CA VAL A 182 -1.75 -11.05 4.63
C VAL A 182 -1.62 -11.38 3.14
N GLU A 183 -2.57 -10.93 2.32
CA GLU A 183 -2.52 -11.12 0.86
C GLU A 183 -1.30 -10.41 0.24
N GLU A 184 -0.90 -9.24 0.74
CA GLU A 184 0.34 -8.56 0.32
C GLU A 184 1.58 -9.40 0.63
N LEU A 185 1.66 -9.99 1.83
CA LEU A 185 2.79 -10.87 2.20
C LEU A 185 2.87 -12.13 1.33
N GLU A 186 1.73 -12.68 0.93
CA GLU A 186 1.67 -13.79 -0.03
C GLU A 186 2.23 -13.36 -1.40
N LEU A 187 1.85 -12.17 -1.89
CA LEU A 187 2.40 -11.62 -3.13
C LEU A 187 3.90 -11.29 -3.03
N MET A 188 4.38 -10.82 -1.89
CA MET A 188 5.82 -10.63 -1.68
C MET A 188 6.57 -11.96 -1.75
N VAL A 189 6.00 -13.06 -1.23
CA VAL A 189 6.58 -14.40 -1.37
C VAL A 189 6.51 -14.86 -2.83
N GLU A 190 5.43 -14.63 -3.54
CA GLU A 190 5.31 -14.90 -4.98
C GLU A 190 6.34 -14.09 -5.78
N ALA A 191 6.60 -12.85 -5.41
CA ALA A 191 7.64 -12.01 -5.99
C ALA A 191 9.06 -12.57 -5.76
N GLY A 192 9.25 -13.49 -4.80
CA GLY A 192 10.50 -14.21 -4.59
C GLY A 192 11.16 -13.99 -3.23
N LEU A 193 10.52 -13.28 -2.31
CA LEU A 193 10.96 -13.21 -0.92
C LEU A 193 10.71 -14.55 -0.24
N SER A 194 11.56 -14.93 0.71
CA SER A 194 11.22 -16.03 1.62
C SER A 194 10.11 -15.59 2.58
N PRO A 195 9.32 -16.54 3.15
CA PRO A 195 8.33 -16.19 4.18
C PRO A 195 8.92 -15.41 5.36
N PHE A 196 10.17 -15.69 5.73
CA PHE A 196 10.87 -14.93 6.77
C PHE A 196 11.12 -13.47 6.38
N GLU A 197 11.54 -13.20 5.15
CA GLU A 197 11.78 -11.85 4.63
C GLU A 197 10.46 -11.06 4.50
N ALA A 198 9.39 -11.72 4.04
CA ALA A 198 8.06 -11.11 4.00
C ALA A 198 7.56 -10.74 5.41
N LEU A 199 7.73 -11.63 6.40
CA LEU A 199 7.39 -11.32 7.80
C LEU A 199 8.25 -10.17 8.35
N LYS A 200 9.53 -10.11 8.02
CA LYS A 200 10.40 -8.99 8.40
C LYS A 200 9.91 -7.68 7.79
N ALA A 201 9.45 -7.68 6.54
CA ALA A 201 8.89 -6.52 5.89
C ALA A 201 7.64 -5.97 6.61
N ALA A 202 6.90 -6.82 7.34
CA ALA A 202 5.72 -6.44 8.12
C ALA A 202 6.01 -6.15 9.61
N THR A 203 7.23 -6.36 10.11
CA THR A 203 7.54 -6.28 11.55
C THR A 203 8.81 -5.48 11.83
N ASP A 204 9.97 -6.05 11.58
CA ASP A 204 11.28 -5.50 11.90
C ASP A 204 11.64 -4.31 10.97
N ALA A 205 11.35 -4.41 9.67
CA ALA A 205 11.67 -3.35 8.72
C ALA A 205 10.91 -2.04 9.01
N PRO A 206 9.57 -2.03 9.16
CA PRO A 206 8.86 -0.81 9.52
C PRO A 206 9.27 -0.24 10.88
N ALA A 207 9.62 -1.10 11.86
CA ALA A 207 10.11 -0.62 13.15
C ALA A 207 11.43 0.15 13.01
N ARG A 208 12.34 -0.30 12.11
CA ARG A 208 13.58 0.43 11.82
C ARG A 208 13.34 1.71 11.05
N VAL A 209 12.53 1.66 10.01
CA VAL A 209 12.17 2.82 9.19
C VAL A 209 11.55 3.92 10.04
N LEU A 210 10.69 3.59 10.99
CA LEU A 210 10.02 4.53 11.88
C LEU A 210 10.82 4.85 13.15
N GLU A 211 12.11 4.51 13.23
CA GLU A 211 12.99 4.72 14.39
C GLU A 211 12.45 4.11 15.70
N ARG A 212 11.71 3.00 15.59
CA ARG A 212 11.12 2.26 16.71
C ARG A 212 11.79 0.91 16.97
N GLU A 213 12.98 0.71 16.44
CA GLU A 213 13.76 -0.50 16.64
C GLU A 213 13.97 -0.81 18.13
N GLY A 214 13.69 -2.05 18.52
CA GLY A 214 13.79 -2.47 19.93
C GLY A 214 12.59 -2.11 20.80
N LEU A 215 11.60 -1.39 20.23
CA LEU A 215 10.29 -1.12 20.84
C LEU A 215 9.19 -1.94 20.14
N ASP A 216 9.17 -1.92 18.82
CA ASP A 216 8.16 -2.60 18.00
C ASP A 216 8.80 -3.68 17.11
N GLY A 217 7.99 -4.54 16.51
CA GLY A 217 8.42 -5.55 15.54
C GLY A 217 9.33 -6.65 16.10
N CYS A 218 9.39 -6.83 17.40
CA CYS A 218 10.29 -7.78 18.07
C CYS A 218 9.59 -8.56 19.19
N ALA A 219 10.13 -9.76 19.50
CA ALA A 219 9.62 -10.64 20.56
C ALA A 219 10.73 -10.89 21.60
N ARG A 220 11.09 -9.86 22.34
CA ARG A 220 12.12 -9.92 23.42
C ARG A 220 11.75 -8.97 24.56
N GLU A 221 12.42 -9.11 25.70
CA GLU A 221 12.25 -8.20 26.82
C GLU A 221 12.54 -6.73 26.40
N GLY A 222 11.63 -5.85 26.74
CA GLY A 222 11.66 -4.43 26.38
C GLY A 222 10.85 -4.06 25.14
N CYS A 223 10.42 -5.04 24.32
CA CYS A 223 9.53 -4.77 23.19
C CYS A 223 8.07 -4.63 23.64
N ALA A 224 7.26 -3.93 22.83
CA ALA A 224 5.81 -3.90 23.00
C ALA A 224 5.23 -5.32 23.00
N ALA A 225 4.27 -5.56 23.89
CA ALA A 225 3.60 -6.86 23.98
C ALA A 225 2.45 -6.95 22.95
N ASP A 226 2.83 -6.90 21.67
CA ASP A 226 1.96 -7.04 20.52
C ASP A 226 2.38 -8.26 19.70
N HIS A 227 1.64 -9.37 19.84
CA HIS A 227 1.98 -10.65 19.24
C HIS A 227 0.75 -11.32 18.64
N VAL A 228 0.90 -11.92 17.47
CA VAL A 228 -0.11 -12.81 16.87
C VAL A 228 0.38 -14.24 17.02
N LEU A 229 -0.49 -15.12 17.49
CA LEU A 229 -0.19 -16.53 17.70
C LEU A 229 -0.88 -17.37 16.61
N TYR A 230 -0.14 -18.33 16.08
CA TYR A 230 -0.60 -19.24 15.03
C TYR A 230 -0.36 -20.70 15.50
N ALA A 231 -1.25 -21.62 15.11
CA ALA A 231 -1.08 -23.04 15.31
C ALA A 231 -0.21 -23.71 14.24
N CYS A 232 0.04 -23.02 13.15
CA CYS A 232 0.87 -23.44 12.03
C CYS A 232 2.20 -22.68 12.00
N ASP A 233 3.12 -23.10 11.14
CA ASP A 233 4.42 -22.45 10.95
C ASP A 233 4.37 -21.50 9.73
N PRO A 234 4.31 -20.16 9.91
CA PRO A 234 4.26 -19.22 8.81
C PRO A 234 5.57 -19.16 8.00
N LEU A 235 6.66 -19.71 8.51
CA LEU A 235 7.92 -19.83 7.76
C LEU A 235 7.89 -20.99 6.77
N ALA A 236 7.06 -22.00 7.02
CA ALA A 236 6.83 -23.11 6.09
C ALA A 236 5.76 -22.75 5.04
N ASP A 237 4.73 -22.02 5.44
CA ASP A 237 3.62 -21.60 4.58
C ASP A 237 3.06 -20.26 5.07
N ILE A 238 3.28 -19.20 4.28
CA ILE A 238 2.83 -17.85 4.64
C ILE A 238 1.31 -17.73 4.74
N SER A 239 0.54 -18.58 4.05
CA SER A 239 -0.92 -18.61 4.12
C SER A 239 -1.45 -18.94 5.53
N CYS A 240 -0.61 -19.48 6.39
CA CYS A 240 -0.86 -19.64 7.82
C CYS A 240 -1.37 -18.36 8.50
N LEU A 241 -0.97 -17.19 7.99
CA LEU A 241 -1.36 -15.88 8.56
C LEU A 241 -2.86 -15.58 8.47
N HIS A 242 -3.62 -16.31 7.63
CA HIS A 242 -5.07 -16.15 7.55
C HIS A 242 -5.84 -16.70 8.76
N ALA A 243 -5.20 -17.53 9.59
CA ALA A 243 -5.84 -18.23 10.69
C ALA A 243 -5.14 -17.98 12.04
N PRO A 244 -5.19 -16.75 12.58
CA PRO A 244 -4.64 -16.48 13.91
C PRO A 244 -5.44 -17.21 14.99
N GLU A 245 -4.72 -17.87 15.92
CA GLU A 245 -5.31 -18.54 17.10
C GLU A 245 -5.58 -17.56 18.24
N ALA A 246 -4.75 -16.54 18.36
CA ALA A 246 -4.92 -15.50 19.38
C ALA A 246 -4.10 -14.25 19.03
N LEU A 247 -4.43 -13.15 19.66
CA LEU A 247 -3.70 -11.89 19.60
C LEU A 247 -3.39 -11.41 21.02
N ILE A 248 -2.16 -10.98 21.25
CA ILE A 248 -1.80 -10.15 22.39
C ILE A 248 -1.61 -8.73 21.85
N ARG A 249 -2.36 -7.77 22.37
CA ARG A 249 -2.23 -6.36 22.01
C ARG A 249 -2.08 -5.51 23.25
N ALA A 250 -1.01 -4.74 23.32
CA ALA A 250 -0.66 -3.95 24.51
C ALA A 250 -0.73 -4.76 25.81
N GLY A 251 -0.37 -6.05 25.75
CA GLY A 251 -0.43 -6.98 26.86
C GLY A 251 -1.80 -7.60 27.14
N GLU A 252 -2.85 -7.24 26.43
CA GLU A 252 -4.19 -7.84 26.55
C GLU A 252 -4.31 -9.05 25.63
N TRP A 253 -4.86 -10.14 26.18
CA TRP A 253 -5.14 -11.37 25.45
C TRP A 253 -6.49 -11.32 24.76
N LEU A 254 -6.51 -11.59 23.45
CA LEU A 254 -7.71 -11.79 22.64
C LEU A 254 -7.70 -13.24 22.12
N SER A 255 -8.69 -14.01 22.45
CA SER A 255 -8.86 -15.40 21.99
C SER A 255 -9.34 -15.44 20.53
N ALA A 256 -9.32 -16.63 19.91
CA ALA A 256 -9.92 -16.83 18.59
C ALA A 256 -11.41 -16.45 18.55
N GLU A 257 -12.15 -16.66 19.65
CA GLU A 257 -13.56 -16.27 19.77
C GLU A 257 -13.71 -14.73 19.77
N ASP A 258 -12.83 -14.03 20.51
CA ASP A 258 -12.80 -12.55 20.50
C ASP A 258 -12.48 -11.99 19.12
N LEU A 259 -11.52 -12.61 18.40
CA LEU A 259 -11.15 -12.23 17.03
C LEU A 259 -12.30 -12.44 16.04
N MET A 260 -13.03 -13.56 16.17
CA MET A 260 -14.24 -13.79 15.37
C MET A 260 -15.34 -12.77 15.67
N ALA A 261 -15.58 -12.44 16.94
CA ALA A 261 -16.56 -11.45 17.34
C ALA A 261 -16.20 -10.04 16.81
N LEU A 262 -14.92 -9.66 16.82
CA LEU A 262 -14.43 -8.42 16.22
C LEU A 262 -14.68 -8.39 14.70
N ARG A 263 -14.39 -9.48 14.00
CA ARG A 263 -14.63 -9.61 12.56
C ARG A 263 -16.14 -9.52 12.23
N ASP A 264 -16.98 -10.16 13.01
CA ASP A 264 -18.44 -10.09 12.83
C ASP A 264 -18.97 -8.67 13.13
N SER A 265 -18.41 -8.01 14.12
CA SER A 265 -18.73 -6.61 14.44
C SER A 265 -18.34 -5.66 13.29
N ALA A 266 -17.24 -5.93 12.60
CA ALA A 266 -16.78 -5.11 11.46
C ALA A 266 -17.76 -5.08 10.27
N ARG A 267 -18.66 -6.07 10.16
CA ARG A 267 -19.74 -6.07 9.15
C ARG A 267 -20.86 -5.07 9.45
N HIS A 268 -20.92 -4.55 10.67
CA HIS A 268 -21.98 -3.64 11.11
C HIS A 268 -21.52 -2.19 11.00
N HIS A 269 -21.57 -1.64 9.79
CA HIS A 269 -21.12 -0.28 9.51
C HIS A 269 -22.09 0.76 10.06
N ASN A 270 -21.59 1.73 10.82
CA ASN A 270 -22.34 2.91 11.22
C ASN A 270 -22.21 3.98 10.11
N LEU A 271 -23.12 3.94 9.15
CA LEU A 271 -23.08 4.82 7.98
C LEU A 271 -23.30 6.29 8.34
N GLU A 272 -24.14 6.58 9.32
CA GLU A 272 -24.38 7.94 9.81
C GLU A 272 -23.08 8.55 10.36
N ARG A 273 -22.40 7.83 11.26
CA ARG A 273 -21.10 8.25 11.79
C ARG A 273 -20.04 8.38 10.70
N THR A 274 -20.04 7.48 9.70
CA THR A 274 -19.10 7.57 8.56
C THR A 274 -19.37 8.85 7.79
N GLN A 275 -20.60 9.14 7.46
CA GLN A 275 -21.00 10.36 6.75
C GLN A 275 -20.61 11.62 7.53
N GLU A 276 -20.92 11.67 8.85
CA GLU A 276 -20.54 12.78 9.72
C GLU A 276 -19.01 13.01 9.71
N ASN A 277 -18.20 11.94 9.81
CA ASN A 277 -16.77 12.02 9.81
C ASN A 277 -16.22 12.53 8.46
N VAL A 278 -16.76 12.06 7.34
CA VAL A 278 -16.38 12.52 5.99
C VAL A 278 -16.70 14.00 5.81
N ILE A 279 -17.92 14.42 6.15
CA ILE A 279 -18.34 15.83 6.05
C ILE A 279 -17.47 16.71 6.95
N GLY A 280 -17.25 16.29 8.20
CA GLY A 280 -16.39 17.01 9.14
C GLY A 280 -14.94 17.13 8.66
N GLY A 281 -14.39 16.06 8.08
CA GLY A 281 -13.04 16.05 7.50
C GLY A 281 -12.91 16.99 6.30
N LEU A 282 -13.86 16.98 5.37
CA LEU A 282 -13.91 17.87 4.21
C LEU A 282 -14.06 19.34 4.65
N ALA A 283 -14.94 19.63 5.59
CA ALA A 283 -15.11 20.98 6.13
C ALA A 283 -13.82 21.49 6.81
N ALA A 284 -13.12 20.64 7.55
CA ALA A 284 -11.83 20.97 8.16
C ALA A 284 -10.74 21.30 7.15
N GLN A 285 -10.83 20.76 5.93
CA GLN A 285 -9.95 21.05 4.80
C GLN A 285 -10.39 22.28 3.99
N GLY A 286 -11.47 22.97 4.40
CA GLY A 286 -11.98 24.15 3.73
C GLY A 286 -12.88 23.87 2.52
N VAL A 287 -13.32 22.63 2.35
CA VAL A 287 -14.27 22.28 1.28
C VAL A 287 -15.67 22.78 1.68
N ASP A 288 -16.35 23.44 0.73
CA ASP A 288 -17.75 23.83 0.92
C ASP A 288 -18.67 22.60 0.81
N VAL A 289 -18.94 21.99 1.96
CA VAL A 289 -19.76 20.78 2.03
C VAL A 289 -21.25 21.03 1.71
N SER A 290 -21.72 22.30 1.73
CA SER A 290 -23.10 22.64 1.34
C SER A 290 -23.38 22.37 -0.14
N ALA A 291 -22.32 22.41 -0.97
CA ALA A 291 -22.39 22.09 -2.39
C ALA A 291 -22.56 20.60 -2.70
N LEU A 292 -22.31 19.72 -1.71
CA LEU A 292 -22.40 18.27 -1.89
C LEU A 292 -23.83 17.72 -1.78
N GLY A 293 -24.82 18.58 -1.45
CA GLY A 293 -26.24 18.18 -1.35
C GLY A 293 -26.52 17.17 -0.22
N ILE A 294 -25.62 17.03 0.72
CA ILE A 294 -25.72 16.15 1.87
C ILE A 294 -26.33 16.97 3.01
N ASN A 295 -27.64 16.75 3.27
CA ASN A 295 -28.37 17.37 4.38
C ASN A 295 -28.44 16.41 5.57
#